data_5858c0f3914d2b63c2ac491514a56675
#
_entry.id   5858c0f3914d2b63c2ac491514a56675
#
_cell.length_a   1.000
_cell.length_b   1.000
_cell.length_c   1.000
_cell.angle_alpha   90.00
_cell.angle_beta   90.00
_cell.angle_gamma   90.00
#
_symmetry.space_group_name_H-M   'P 1'
#
loop_
_entity.id
_entity.type
_entity.pdbx_description
1 polymer ?
#
loop_
_entity_poly.entity_id
_entity_poly.type
_entity_poly.pdbx_seq_one_letter_code
_entity_poly.pdbx_strand_id
1 'polypeptide(L)'
;MRLKFLSIIISFLTVSIVISSCLNSDNNYEYSTDATVHAFELDTIYGVNYKFEIDQIQRLIYNRDSLPMSADTLIDSIKITTFTTTSGIIMSGTPDTLFNADNYQNLLPAMNSASGLQFKVVAADGITSRLYRLIINVHKEDPDSLVWHKMTSAPAIATTAQGLKSIVLNDELFVYNTPNAGYKTSIVPSEYSWQGITPNLPTNAILS
;
A
#
# COMPACT_ATOMS: atom_id res chain seq x y z
N MET A 1 40.56 -62.87 -39.92
CA MET A 1 40.41 -62.37 -38.53
C MET A 1 40.64 -60.86 -38.37
N ARG A 2 41.58 -60.24 -39.10
CA ARG A 2 41.96 -58.83 -38.93
C ARG A 2 40.86 -57.80 -39.31
N LEU A 3 39.99 -58.09 -40.30
CA LEU A 3 38.93 -57.15 -40.71
C LEU A 3 37.80 -57.03 -39.66
N LYS A 4 37.46 -58.13 -39.00
CA LYS A 4 36.40 -58.12 -37.97
C LYS A 4 36.85 -57.34 -36.72
N PHE A 5 38.11 -57.36 -36.38
CA PHE A 5 38.70 -56.63 -35.25
C PHE A 5 38.73 -55.14 -35.54
N LEU A 6 39.02 -54.74 -36.76
CA LEU A 6 38.99 -53.35 -37.20
C LEU A 6 37.59 -52.73 -37.12
N SER A 7 36.57 -53.49 -37.52
CA SER A 7 35.18 -53.04 -37.43
C SER A 7 34.71 -52.80 -35.97
N ILE A 8 35.16 -53.63 -35.05
CA ILE A 8 34.82 -53.49 -33.63
C ILE A 8 35.51 -52.22 -33.06
N ILE A 9 36.75 -51.95 -33.41
CA ILE A 9 37.46 -50.76 -32.99
C ILE A 9 36.82 -49.48 -33.52
N ILE A 10 36.40 -49.46 -34.80
CA ILE A 10 35.73 -48.31 -35.41
C ILE A 10 34.38 -48.07 -34.74
N SER A 11 33.59 -49.11 -34.45
CA SER A 11 32.34 -49.00 -33.75
C SER A 11 32.52 -48.44 -32.34
N PHE A 12 33.50 -48.88 -31.62
CA PHE A 12 33.82 -48.37 -30.28
C PHE A 12 34.24 -46.90 -30.30
N LEU A 13 35.03 -46.52 -31.32
CA LEU A 13 35.47 -45.14 -31.49
C LEU A 13 34.32 -44.19 -31.81
N THR A 14 33.39 -44.63 -32.70
CA THR A 14 32.21 -43.84 -33.04
C THR A 14 31.26 -43.66 -31.86
N VAL A 15 31.05 -44.69 -31.06
CA VAL A 15 30.24 -44.59 -29.84
C VAL A 15 30.88 -43.62 -28.84
N SER A 16 32.21 -43.65 -28.65
CA SER A 16 32.93 -42.76 -27.76
C SER A 16 32.79 -41.29 -28.17
N ILE A 17 32.79 -40.98 -29.46
CA ILE A 17 32.65 -39.62 -29.98
C ILE A 17 31.21 -39.10 -29.73
N VAL A 18 30.20 -39.94 -29.92
CA VAL A 18 28.80 -39.56 -29.69
C VAL A 18 28.55 -39.27 -28.22
N ILE A 19 29.12 -40.05 -27.33
CA ILE A 19 28.91 -39.83 -25.87
C ILE A 19 29.65 -38.55 -25.39
N SER A 20 30.81 -38.23 -25.98
CA SER A 20 31.56 -36.99 -25.65
C SER A 20 30.79 -35.73 -26.05
N SER A 21 30.01 -35.78 -27.13
CA SER A 21 29.27 -34.62 -27.63
C SER A 21 28.10 -34.19 -26.67
N CYS A 22 27.62 -35.10 -25.83
CA CYS A 22 26.57 -34.77 -24.85
C CYS A 22 27.12 -34.25 -23.50
N LEU A 23 28.47 -34.35 -23.27
CA LEU A 23 29.04 -33.88 -22.01
C LEU A 23 29.54 -32.42 -22.06
N ASN A 24 29.52 -31.79 -23.24
CA ASN A 24 29.91 -30.39 -23.37
C ASN A 24 28.65 -29.49 -23.30
N SER A 25 27.83 -29.65 -22.30
CA SER A 25 26.93 -28.59 -21.89
C SER A 25 27.80 -27.58 -21.15
N ASP A 26 28.22 -26.56 -21.85
CA ASP A 26 28.62 -25.29 -21.23
C ASP A 26 27.36 -24.86 -20.42
N ASN A 27 27.34 -25.23 -19.15
CA ASN A 27 26.36 -24.72 -18.19
C ASN A 27 26.68 -23.24 -17.96
N ASN A 28 26.48 -22.41 -18.98
CA ASN A 28 26.35 -20.98 -18.82
C ASN A 28 25.01 -20.78 -18.08
N TYR A 29 25.01 -20.99 -16.78
CA TYR A 29 23.92 -20.59 -15.93
C TYR A 29 23.91 -19.06 -15.92
N GLU A 30 23.09 -18.48 -16.79
CA GLU A 30 22.76 -17.07 -16.65
C GLU A 30 21.87 -16.94 -15.40
N TYR A 31 22.42 -16.33 -14.37
CA TYR A 31 21.66 -16.01 -13.20
C TYR A 31 20.57 -14.99 -13.55
N SER A 32 19.37 -15.18 -13.00
CA SER A 32 18.26 -14.27 -13.22
C SER A 32 18.60 -12.85 -12.77
N THR A 33 18.31 -11.88 -13.63
CA THR A 33 18.39 -10.44 -13.34
C THR A 33 17.11 -9.90 -12.72
N ASP A 34 16.13 -10.78 -12.40
CA ASP A 34 14.86 -10.38 -11.85
C ASP A 34 14.97 -10.08 -10.35
N ALA A 35 14.82 -8.79 -10.01
CA ALA A 35 14.78 -8.26 -8.65
C ALA A 35 13.36 -7.79 -8.26
N THR A 36 12.29 -8.41 -8.82
CA THR A 36 10.91 -8.02 -8.51
C THR A 36 10.38 -8.71 -7.28
N VAL A 37 9.55 -7.98 -6.51
CA VAL A 37 8.76 -8.51 -5.40
C VAL A 37 7.45 -9.05 -5.97
N HIS A 38 7.08 -10.28 -5.59
CA HIS A 38 5.88 -10.95 -6.09
C HIS A 38 4.76 -11.00 -5.07
N ALA A 39 5.09 -11.13 -3.80
CA ALA A 39 4.11 -11.14 -2.72
C ALA A 39 4.67 -10.48 -1.47
N PHE A 40 3.78 -9.82 -0.73
CA PHE A 40 4.06 -9.22 0.57
C PHE A 40 2.83 -9.33 1.46
N GLU A 41 3.01 -9.88 2.67
CA GLU A 41 1.96 -10.00 3.67
C GLU A 41 2.54 -9.80 5.06
N LEU A 42 1.75 -9.22 5.94
CA LEU A 42 2.03 -9.11 7.37
C LEU A 42 1.24 -10.16 8.15
N ASP A 43 1.66 -10.40 9.36
CA ASP A 43 0.83 -11.11 10.34
C ASP A 43 -0.48 -10.34 10.59
N THR A 44 -1.45 -11.03 11.19
CA THR A 44 -2.77 -10.46 11.47
C THR A 44 -2.68 -9.26 12.40
N ILE A 45 -3.45 -8.22 12.08
CA ILE A 45 -3.61 -7.04 12.93
C ILE A 45 -5.02 -7.11 13.52
N TYR A 46 -5.10 -7.29 14.83
CA TYR A 46 -6.35 -7.56 15.57
C TYR A 46 -7.17 -8.73 14.97
N GLY A 47 -6.46 -9.77 14.48
CA GLY A 47 -7.08 -10.97 13.90
C GLY A 47 -7.58 -10.78 12.45
N VAL A 48 -7.27 -9.64 11.82
CA VAL A 48 -7.64 -9.35 10.43
C VAL A 48 -6.40 -9.37 9.54
N ASN A 49 -6.50 -10.01 8.37
CA ASN A 49 -5.47 -9.98 7.32
C ASN A 49 -5.72 -8.79 6.40
N TYR A 50 -4.78 -7.88 6.32
CA TYR A 50 -4.82 -6.74 5.43
C TYR A 50 -4.04 -7.03 4.15
N LYS A 51 -4.65 -6.76 2.98
CA LYS A 51 -4.01 -6.97 1.68
C LYS A 51 -3.05 -5.84 1.36
N PHE A 52 -1.87 -6.24 0.90
CA PHE A 52 -0.88 -5.33 0.34
C PHE A 52 -0.84 -5.45 -1.18
N GLU A 53 -0.72 -4.32 -1.85
CA GLU A 53 -0.54 -4.22 -3.29
C GLU A 53 0.91 -3.85 -3.59
N ILE A 54 1.41 -4.32 -4.73
CA ILE A 54 2.77 -4.08 -5.17
C ILE A 54 2.72 -3.36 -6.51
N ASP A 55 3.07 -2.09 -6.51
CA ASP A 55 3.28 -1.31 -7.73
C ASP A 55 4.72 -1.50 -8.21
N GLN A 56 4.87 -2.29 -9.27
CA GLN A 56 6.18 -2.59 -9.85
C GLN A 56 6.81 -1.38 -10.56
N ILE A 57 6.01 -0.44 -11.03
CA ILE A 57 6.49 0.76 -11.75
C ILE A 57 7.06 1.76 -10.74
N GLN A 58 6.29 2.06 -9.69
CA GLN A 58 6.70 2.97 -8.63
C GLN A 58 7.59 2.29 -7.58
N ARG A 59 7.68 0.95 -7.61
CA ARG A 59 8.39 0.12 -6.62
C ARG A 59 7.86 0.39 -5.21
N LEU A 60 6.54 0.38 -5.11
CA LEU A 60 5.80 0.68 -3.90
C LEU A 60 5.04 -0.55 -3.43
N ILE A 61 5.12 -0.84 -2.13
CA ILE A 61 4.31 -1.84 -1.44
C ILE A 61 3.40 -1.07 -0.48
N TYR A 62 2.09 -1.24 -0.56
CA TYR A 62 1.16 -0.49 0.27
C TYR A 62 -0.14 -1.26 0.52
N ASN A 63 -0.79 -0.98 1.63
CA ASN A 63 -2.14 -1.46 1.90
C ASN A 63 -3.17 -0.47 1.32
N ARG A 64 -4.16 -0.99 0.57
CA ARG A 64 -5.25 -0.18 0.03
C ARG A 64 -6.21 0.22 1.16
N ASP A 65 -6.64 -0.77 1.94
CA ASP A 65 -7.52 -0.56 3.09
C ASP A 65 -6.65 -0.16 4.28
N SER A 66 -6.91 1.02 4.84
CA SER A 66 -6.13 1.54 5.97
C SER A 66 -6.28 0.65 7.20
N LEU A 67 -5.19 0.48 7.93
CA LEU A 67 -5.19 -0.20 9.22
C LEU A 67 -5.97 0.60 10.28
N PRO A 68 -6.47 -0.02 11.35
CA PRO A 68 -7.08 0.69 12.47
C PRO A 68 -6.13 1.72 13.11
N MET A 69 -6.67 2.77 13.70
CA MET A 69 -5.91 3.87 14.30
C MET A 69 -4.89 3.41 15.36
N SER A 70 -5.20 2.33 16.09
CA SER A 70 -4.30 1.77 17.11
C SER A 70 -3.30 0.73 16.59
N ALA A 71 -3.20 0.53 15.27
CA ALA A 71 -2.32 -0.46 14.67
C ALA A 71 -0.82 -0.14 14.88
N ASP A 72 -0.47 1.11 15.16
CA ASP A 72 0.90 1.55 15.47
C ASP A 72 1.54 0.73 16.59
N THR A 73 0.77 0.34 17.62
CA THR A 73 1.24 -0.48 18.74
C THR A 73 1.59 -1.93 18.36
N LEU A 74 1.08 -2.42 17.23
CA LEU A 74 1.37 -3.75 16.70
C LEU A 74 2.47 -3.72 15.64
N ILE A 75 2.47 -2.70 14.77
CA ILE A 75 3.41 -2.63 13.65
C ILE A 75 4.82 -2.20 14.07
N ASP A 76 5.04 -1.76 15.31
CA ASP A 76 6.38 -1.54 15.84
C ASP A 76 7.13 -2.86 16.08
N SER A 77 6.40 -3.99 16.18
CA SER A 77 6.95 -5.31 16.37
C SER A 77 6.06 -6.39 15.74
N ILE A 78 6.08 -6.50 14.42
CA ILE A 78 5.24 -7.42 13.64
C ILE A 78 6.09 -8.29 12.72
N LYS A 79 5.59 -9.50 12.39
CA LYS A 79 6.23 -10.37 11.40
C LYS A 79 5.74 -10.04 10.00
N ILE A 80 6.68 -10.07 9.05
CA ILE A 80 6.36 -10.15 7.63
C ILE A 80 6.25 -11.63 7.29
N THR A 81 5.03 -12.12 7.11
CA THR A 81 4.75 -13.55 6.90
C THR A 81 5.04 -14.01 5.48
N THR A 82 4.92 -13.11 4.53
CA THR A 82 5.22 -13.36 3.12
C THR A 82 6.01 -12.19 2.55
N PHE A 83 7.19 -12.47 2.02
CA PHE A 83 7.97 -11.52 1.24
C PHE A 83 8.76 -12.29 0.19
N THR A 84 8.18 -12.45 -1.00
CA THR A 84 8.72 -13.32 -2.03
C THR A 84 9.24 -12.55 -3.24
N THR A 85 10.32 -13.07 -3.79
CA THR A 85 10.95 -12.65 -5.04
C THR A 85 11.14 -13.88 -5.93
N THR A 86 11.42 -13.72 -7.22
CA THR A 86 11.67 -14.87 -8.11
C THR A 86 12.93 -15.64 -7.69
N SER A 87 14.01 -14.94 -7.43
CA SER A 87 15.31 -15.56 -7.09
C SER A 87 16.22 -14.60 -6.32
N GLY A 88 15.67 -13.46 -5.90
CA GLY A 88 16.44 -12.39 -5.25
C GLY A 88 16.58 -12.57 -3.75
N ILE A 89 17.55 -11.88 -3.19
CA ILE A 89 17.79 -11.74 -1.77
C ILE A 89 17.21 -10.40 -1.30
N ILE A 90 16.48 -10.39 -0.21
CA ILE A 90 15.91 -9.18 0.38
C ILE A 90 16.84 -8.66 1.46
N MET A 91 17.13 -7.37 1.40
CA MET A 91 17.97 -6.66 2.38
C MET A 91 17.17 -5.51 2.99
N SER A 92 17.44 -5.22 4.24
CA SER A 92 16.79 -4.13 5.00
C SER A 92 17.82 -3.38 5.84
N GLY A 93 17.51 -2.12 6.18
CA GLY A 93 18.32 -1.30 7.07
C GLY A 93 19.49 -0.58 6.41
N THR A 94 20.23 0.15 7.24
CA THR A 94 21.44 0.88 6.86
C THR A 94 22.51 0.64 7.93
N PRO A 95 23.59 -0.13 7.63
CA PRO A 95 23.92 -0.76 6.37
C PRO A 95 22.97 -1.91 5.98
N ASP A 96 22.96 -2.27 4.69
CA ASP A 96 22.15 -3.36 4.15
C ASP A 96 22.42 -4.65 4.93
N THR A 97 21.38 -5.20 5.58
CA THR A 97 21.41 -6.47 6.30
C THR A 97 20.43 -7.44 5.65
N LEU A 98 20.77 -8.73 5.66
CA LEU A 98 19.88 -9.75 5.13
C LEU A 98 18.55 -9.74 5.91
N PHE A 99 17.45 -9.61 5.18
CA PHE A 99 16.12 -9.71 5.77
C PHE A 99 15.86 -11.14 6.26
N ASN A 100 15.38 -11.25 7.50
CA ASN A 100 14.99 -12.54 8.08
C ASN A 100 13.50 -12.49 8.46
N ALA A 101 12.70 -13.31 7.80
CA ALA A 101 11.25 -13.41 8.01
C ALA A 101 10.87 -13.95 9.39
N ASP A 102 11.77 -14.70 10.07
CA ASP A 102 11.51 -15.23 11.42
C ASP A 102 11.55 -14.15 12.50
N ASN A 103 12.18 -13.03 12.20
CA ASN A 103 12.31 -11.91 13.12
C ASN A 103 11.12 -10.96 13.05
N TYR A 104 10.74 -10.42 14.21
CA TYR A 104 9.85 -9.29 14.28
C TYR A 104 10.53 -8.03 13.69
N GLN A 105 9.76 -7.26 12.94
CA GLN A 105 10.24 -6.05 12.28
C GLN A 105 9.55 -4.83 12.87
N ASN A 106 10.30 -3.74 13.04
CA ASN A 106 9.70 -2.43 13.33
C ASN A 106 9.31 -1.76 12.02
N LEU A 107 8.02 -1.69 11.75
CA LEU A 107 7.46 -1.09 10.53
C LEU A 107 6.88 0.31 10.76
N LEU A 108 7.04 0.93 11.94
CA LEU A 108 6.61 2.30 12.19
C LEU A 108 7.13 3.31 11.15
N PRO A 109 8.38 3.20 10.65
CA PRO A 109 8.84 4.10 9.60
C PRO A 109 8.02 4.04 8.31
N ALA A 110 7.34 2.91 8.05
CA ALA A 110 6.48 2.75 6.87
C ALA A 110 5.17 3.56 6.96
N MET A 111 4.76 4.03 8.14
CA MET A 111 3.62 4.94 8.31
C MET A 111 3.89 6.34 7.74
N ASN A 112 5.15 6.70 7.56
CA ASN A 112 5.50 7.97 6.92
C ASN A 112 5.38 7.83 5.40
N SER A 113 4.29 8.35 4.83
CA SER A 113 4.03 8.28 3.38
C SER A 113 5.08 8.96 2.51
N ALA A 114 5.84 9.91 3.05
CA ALA A 114 6.87 10.62 2.30
C ALA A 114 8.16 9.79 2.15
N SER A 115 8.61 9.14 3.23
CA SER A 115 9.85 8.37 3.25
C SER A 115 9.61 6.85 3.11
N GLY A 116 8.61 6.32 3.82
CA GLY A 116 8.35 4.89 3.91
C GLY A 116 9.51 4.12 4.54
N LEU A 117 9.37 2.79 4.55
CA LEU A 117 10.46 1.88 4.89
C LEU A 117 11.02 1.26 3.61
N GLN A 118 12.34 1.27 3.45
CA GLN A 118 12.98 0.78 2.23
C GLN A 118 13.49 -0.65 2.39
N PHE A 119 13.25 -1.47 1.37
CA PHE A 119 13.84 -2.78 1.19
C PHE A 119 14.58 -2.81 -0.14
N LYS A 120 15.77 -3.39 -0.14
CA LYS A 120 16.56 -3.62 -1.34
C LYS A 120 16.46 -5.09 -1.74
N VAL A 121 16.04 -5.35 -2.96
CA VAL A 121 16.02 -6.69 -3.53
C VAL A 121 17.19 -6.80 -4.48
N VAL A 122 18.07 -7.78 -4.23
CA VAL A 122 19.22 -8.08 -5.08
C VAL A 122 18.92 -9.36 -5.86
N ALA A 123 18.96 -9.30 -7.17
CA ALA A 123 18.71 -10.46 -8.02
C ALA A 123 19.79 -11.55 -7.86
N ALA A 124 19.53 -12.75 -8.42
CA ALA A 124 20.45 -13.88 -8.32
C ALA A 124 21.81 -13.64 -9.02
N ASP A 125 21.86 -12.68 -9.95
CA ASP A 125 23.13 -12.26 -10.60
C ASP A 125 24.09 -11.53 -9.63
N GLY A 126 23.61 -11.14 -8.44
CA GLY A 126 24.37 -10.40 -7.43
C GLY A 126 24.67 -8.95 -7.80
N ILE A 127 24.24 -8.48 -8.97
CA ILE A 127 24.54 -7.16 -9.54
C ILE A 127 23.27 -6.31 -9.62
N THR A 128 22.22 -6.87 -10.22
CA THR A 128 20.94 -6.17 -10.41
C THR A 128 20.21 -6.03 -9.09
N SER A 129 19.81 -4.81 -8.75
CA SER A 129 19.03 -4.56 -7.53
C SER A 129 17.92 -3.54 -7.76
N ARG A 130 16.87 -3.65 -6.95
CA ARG A 130 15.74 -2.71 -6.90
C ARG A 130 15.44 -2.31 -5.46
N LEU A 131 15.13 -1.04 -5.26
CA LEU A 131 14.65 -0.51 -3.98
C LEU A 131 13.12 -0.45 -4.02
N TYR A 132 12.49 -1.12 -3.07
CA TYR A 132 11.06 -1.03 -2.82
C TYR A 132 10.81 -0.21 -1.57
N ARG A 133 9.76 0.60 -1.62
CA ARG A 133 9.31 1.40 -0.49
C ARG A 133 8.01 0.83 0.04
N LEU A 134 8.00 0.42 1.31
CA LEU A 134 6.80 0.02 2.02
C LEU A 134 6.14 1.27 2.62
N ILE A 135 4.86 1.44 2.37
CA ILE A 135 3.99 2.44 2.99
C ILE A 135 2.83 1.72 3.67
N ILE A 136 2.60 2.03 4.93
CA ILE A 136 1.47 1.49 5.69
C ILE A 136 0.50 2.63 5.97
N ASN A 137 -0.68 2.54 5.36
CA ASN A 137 -1.77 3.48 5.59
C ASN A 137 -2.52 3.08 6.86
N VAL A 138 -2.68 4.01 7.80
CA VAL A 138 -3.41 3.84 9.05
C VAL A 138 -4.48 4.92 9.13
N HIS A 139 -5.68 4.59 9.62
CA HIS A 139 -6.73 5.58 9.85
C HIS A 139 -6.26 6.63 10.84
N LYS A 140 -6.49 7.90 10.54
CA LYS A 140 -6.20 9.01 11.44
C LYS A 140 -7.25 9.17 12.53
N GLU A 141 -8.46 8.73 12.22
CA GLU A 141 -9.61 8.74 13.11
C GLU A 141 -10.29 7.38 13.02
N ASP A 142 -10.93 6.97 14.10
CA ASP A 142 -11.71 5.72 14.11
C ASP A 142 -12.97 5.92 13.25
N PRO A 143 -13.11 5.20 12.12
CA PRO A 143 -14.26 5.35 11.22
C PRO A 143 -15.59 4.97 11.89
N ASP A 144 -15.54 4.12 12.94
CA ASP A 144 -16.72 3.70 13.70
C ASP A 144 -17.05 4.65 14.85
N SER A 145 -16.15 5.60 15.15
CA SER A 145 -16.32 6.62 16.19
C SER A 145 -16.86 7.90 15.61
N LEU A 146 -18.20 7.98 15.47
CA LEU A 146 -18.86 9.24 15.11
C LEU A 146 -18.90 10.18 16.33
N VAL A 147 -17.93 11.07 16.42
CA VAL A 147 -17.90 12.08 17.49
C VAL A 147 -18.81 13.25 17.10
N TRP A 148 -19.96 13.35 17.77
CA TRP A 148 -20.86 14.48 17.59
C TRP A 148 -20.35 15.68 18.39
N HIS A 149 -20.01 16.75 17.69
CA HIS A 149 -19.69 18.03 18.32
C HIS A 149 -20.91 18.94 18.27
N LYS A 150 -21.39 19.34 19.46
CA LYS A 150 -22.44 20.35 19.52
C LYS A 150 -21.82 21.71 19.18
N MET A 151 -22.40 22.41 18.21
CA MET A 151 -21.99 23.79 17.93
C MET A 151 -22.25 24.68 19.15
N THR A 152 -21.29 25.52 19.48
CA THR A 152 -21.36 26.40 20.65
C THR A 152 -22.41 27.51 20.52
N SER A 153 -22.83 27.79 19.29
CA SER A 153 -23.91 28.75 18.98
C SER A 153 -24.85 28.18 17.94
N ALA A 154 -26.07 28.62 17.93
CA ALA A 154 -27.06 28.28 16.93
C ALA A 154 -27.54 29.53 16.19
N PRO A 155 -27.93 29.44 14.92
CA PRO A 155 -28.50 30.56 14.20
C PRO A 155 -29.85 30.90 14.78
N ALA A 156 -30.24 32.18 14.73
CA ALA A 156 -31.55 32.68 15.19
C ALA A 156 -32.66 32.29 14.20
N ILE A 157 -32.94 31.00 14.07
CA ILE A 157 -33.98 30.48 13.18
C ILE A 157 -35.31 30.61 13.88
N ALA A 158 -36.29 31.23 13.21
CA ALA A 158 -37.67 31.32 13.74
C ALA A 158 -38.27 29.91 13.93
N THR A 159 -38.91 29.67 15.04
CA THR A 159 -39.57 28.40 15.38
C THR A 159 -40.71 28.02 14.43
N THR A 160 -41.16 28.96 13.61
CA THR A 160 -42.19 28.81 12.57
C THR A 160 -41.66 28.44 11.19
N ALA A 161 -40.34 28.14 11.06
CA ALA A 161 -39.77 27.72 9.80
C ALA A 161 -40.39 26.38 9.34
N GLN A 162 -40.99 26.36 8.17
CA GLN A 162 -41.67 25.18 7.61
C GLN A 162 -40.69 24.16 6.99
N GLY A 163 -39.42 24.51 6.90
CA GLY A 163 -38.37 23.65 6.38
C GLY A 163 -36.99 24.27 6.60
N LEU A 164 -36.02 23.41 6.72
CA LEU A 164 -34.61 23.79 6.80
C LEU A 164 -33.82 23.02 5.74
N LYS A 165 -32.99 23.72 5.01
CA LYS A 165 -31.99 23.10 4.11
C LYS A 165 -30.62 23.55 4.54
N SER A 166 -29.69 22.61 4.59
CA SER A 166 -28.29 22.90 4.86
C SER A 166 -27.40 22.35 3.78
N ILE A 167 -26.30 23.03 3.54
CA ILE A 167 -25.25 22.62 2.62
C ILE A 167 -23.91 23.07 3.18
N VAL A 168 -22.89 22.25 2.99
CA VAL A 168 -21.50 22.61 3.26
C VAL A 168 -20.81 22.91 1.93
N LEU A 169 -20.19 24.08 1.84
CA LEU A 169 -19.46 24.53 0.65
C LEU A 169 -18.26 25.40 1.08
N ASN A 170 -17.06 25.08 0.58
CA ASN A 170 -15.83 25.81 0.88
C ASN A 170 -15.59 26.03 2.40
N ASP A 171 -15.71 24.96 3.18
CA ASP A 171 -15.55 24.96 4.64
C ASP A 171 -16.52 25.89 5.40
N GLU A 172 -17.60 26.28 4.78
CA GLU A 172 -18.70 26.99 5.41
C GLU A 172 -19.97 26.13 5.39
N LEU A 173 -20.71 26.13 6.51
CA LEU A 173 -22.05 25.55 6.64
C LEU A 173 -23.08 26.66 6.37
N PHE A 174 -23.91 26.46 5.39
CA PHE A 174 -25.06 27.31 5.07
C PHE A 174 -26.35 26.64 5.57
N VAL A 175 -27.20 27.40 6.22
CA VAL A 175 -28.55 26.95 6.67
C VAL A 175 -29.57 27.94 6.16
N TYR A 176 -30.52 27.45 5.38
CA TYR A 176 -31.63 28.26 4.84
C TYR A 176 -32.93 27.90 5.50
N ASN A 177 -33.65 28.90 5.97
CA ASN A 177 -34.99 28.77 6.57
C ASN A 177 -36.08 29.34 5.68
N THR A 178 -35.72 30.20 4.72
CA THR A 178 -36.61 30.73 3.69
C THR A 178 -35.82 30.94 2.40
N PRO A 179 -36.48 31.10 1.23
CA PRO A 179 -35.75 31.39 -0.02
C PRO A 179 -34.89 32.66 0.02
N ASN A 180 -35.22 33.62 0.87
CA ASN A 180 -34.55 34.91 0.94
C ASN A 180 -33.75 35.13 2.24
N ALA A 181 -33.74 34.16 3.17
CA ALA A 181 -33.01 34.29 4.41
C ALA A 181 -32.31 32.98 4.78
N GLY A 182 -31.14 33.11 5.31
CA GLY A 182 -30.35 32.01 5.80
C GLY A 182 -29.21 32.49 6.69
N TYR A 183 -28.40 31.58 7.09
CA TYR A 183 -27.24 31.80 7.96
C TYR A 183 -26.06 31.00 7.44
N LYS A 184 -24.87 31.49 7.69
CA LYS A 184 -23.64 30.74 7.41
C LYS A 184 -22.68 30.82 8.60
N THR A 185 -21.84 29.80 8.74
CA THR A 185 -20.75 29.76 9.71
C THR A 185 -19.64 28.88 9.17
N SER A 186 -18.41 29.07 9.66
CA SER A 186 -17.31 28.11 9.45
C SER A 186 -17.67 26.73 10.00
N ILE A 187 -17.19 25.64 9.39
CA ILE A 187 -17.30 24.29 9.96
C ILE A 187 -16.17 24.00 10.98
N VAL A 188 -15.18 24.89 11.09
CA VAL A 188 -14.08 24.74 12.05
C VAL A 188 -14.60 25.03 13.46
N PRO A 189 -14.48 24.08 14.41
CA PRO A 189 -15.08 24.20 15.75
C PRO A 189 -14.70 25.44 16.53
N SER A 190 -13.50 25.99 16.34
CA SER A 190 -13.00 27.20 17.00
C SER A 190 -13.56 28.50 16.42
N GLU A 191 -14.21 28.44 15.25
CA GLU A 191 -14.60 29.61 14.45
C GLU A 191 -16.11 29.73 14.23
N TYR A 192 -16.93 29.02 15.00
CA TYR A 192 -18.39 29.10 14.86
C TYR A 192 -18.90 30.52 15.15
N SER A 193 -19.21 31.24 14.06
CA SER A 193 -19.81 32.58 14.13
C SER A 193 -20.90 32.70 13.07
N TRP A 194 -22.14 32.65 13.48
CA TRP A 194 -23.28 32.69 12.58
C TRP A 194 -23.49 34.10 12.01
N GLN A 195 -23.50 34.19 10.69
CA GLN A 195 -23.76 35.42 9.94
C GLN A 195 -25.05 35.23 9.14
N GLY A 196 -25.94 36.21 9.22
CA GLY A 196 -27.15 36.24 8.39
C GLY A 196 -26.78 36.49 6.92
N ILE A 197 -27.44 35.77 6.03
CA ILE A 197 -27.31 35.94 4.59
C ILE A 197 -28.69 36.12 3.95
N THR A 198 -28.74 36.86 2.84
CA THR A 198 -29.94 37.09 2.04
C THR A 198 -29.76 36.48 0.67
N PRO A 199 -29.88 35.14 0.53
CA PRO A 199 -29.78 34.49 -0.77
C PRO A 199 -31.02 34.82 -1.62
N ASN A 200 -30.90 34.74 -2.90
CA ASN A 200 -32.03 34.83 -3.82
C ASN A 200 -32.27 33.47 -4.45
N LEU A 201 -32.83 32.56 -3.63
CA LEU A 201 -33.16 31.20 -4.05
C LEU A 201 -34.55 31.10 -4.69
N PRO A 202 -34.77 30.18 -5.64
CA PRO A 202 -36.12 29.88 -6.12
C PRO A 202 -37.06 29.56 -4.98
N THR A 203 -38.33 29.98 -5.09
CA THR A 203 -39.36 29.83 -4.03
C THR A 203 -39.59 28.39 -3.61
N ASN A 204 -39.29 27.42 -4.48
CA ASN A 204 -39.45 26.00 -4.21
C ASN A 204 -38.13 25.33 -3.69
N ALA A 205 -37.04 26.06 -3.58
CA ALA A 205 -35.76 25.48 -3.19
C ALA A 205 -35.72 24.90 -1.77
N ILE A 206 -36.60 25.34 -0.89
CA ILE A 206 -36.64 24.93 0.52
C ILE A 206 -37.79 23.94 0.82
N LEU A 207 -38.79 23.90 -0.05
CA LEU A 207 -40.00 23.09 0.14
C LEU A 207 -39.92 21.68 -0.46
N SER A 208 -38.87 21.33 -1.13
CA SER A 208 -38.68 20.02 -1.80
C SER A 208 -37.85 19.03 -0.96
#